data_14d10f43af76eab0cb761a7c52963727
#
_entry.id   14d10f43af76eab0cb761a7c52963727
#
_cell.length_a   1.000
_cell.length_b   1.000
_cell.length_c   1.000
_cell.angle_alpha   90.00
_cell.angle_beta   90.00
_cell.angle_gamma   90.00
#
_symmetry.space_group_name_H-M   'P 1'
#
loop_
_entity.id
_entity.type
_entity.pdbx_description
1 polymer ?
#
loop_
_entity_poly.entity_id
_entity_poly.type
_entity_poly.pdbx_seq_one_letter_code
_entity_poly.pdbx_strand_id
1 'polypeptide(L)'
;MTVTDIPSSDTKIDLPPLTLGNITVDTPVVLAPMAGITNTAFRRLCREHGGGVFVSEMVTSRALVERTPESMRLISHDEDEKIRSVQLYGVDPETVGKAVRMLVEEDHADHIDLNFGCPVAKVTRRGGGAALPWKIDLFTAIVQTAVREASKGGLPLTIKMRKGIDDDHLTYLEAGRIARDSGVAAVALHGRTASQFYSGKADWDAIARLREALPDIPVLGNGDIWSAEDAVAMVRQTGVDGVVVGRGCQGRPWLFGDLMAAFEGSDTRHKPGLAEVAAAVYRHAELLVDTFDDENKALRDIRKHMAWYFKGYVVGGDLRAQLAAVPTLEVLRGLLDQLDMDSPYPGVDAEGPRGRAGTPKRTALPAGWLDERTISGSQKVEIAGAELDVSGG
;
A
#
# COMPACT_ATOMS: atom_id res chain seq x y z
N MET A 1 11.40 -32.01 -15.36
CA MET A 1 10.03 -31.71 -15.81
C MET A 1 10.12 -30.40 -16.56
N THR A 2 9.88 -30.44 -17.84
CA THR A 2 10.00 -29.38 -18.83
C THR A 2 9.02 -28.27 -18.54
N VAL A 3 9.51 -27.02 -18.52
CA VAL A 3 8.71 -25.81 -18.53
C VAL A 3 7.84 -25.84 -19.77
N THR A 4 6.54 -26.00 -19.60
CA THR A 4 5.57 -25.89 -20.68
C THR A 4 5.48 -24.45 -21.12
N ASP A 5 5.84 -24.19 -22.38
CA ASP A 5 5.62 -22.94 -23.08
C ASP A 5 4.14 -22.53 -22.95
N ILE A 6 3.88 -21.41 -22.30
CA ILE A 6 2.58 -20.75 -22.32
C ILE A 6 2.48 -20.06 -23.69
N PRO A 7 1.41 -20.29 -24.48
CA PRO A 7 1.29 -19.69 -25.81
C PRO A 7 1.21 -18.16 -25.72
N SER A 8 2.02 -17.48 -26.48
CA SER A 8 2.18 -16.02 -26.56
C SER A 8 1.10 -15.31 -27.40
N SER A 9 -0.17 -15.64 -27.24
CA SER A 9 -1.20 -15.07 -28.15
C SER A 9 -2.49 -14.61 -27.48
N ASP A 10 -2.42 -14.06 -26.26
CA ASP A 10 -3.55 -13.28 -25.71
C ASP A 10 -3.07 -12.37 -24.57
N THR A 11 -2.29 -11.34 -24.93
CA THR A 11 -1.71 -10.41 -23.93
C THR A 11 -2.70 -9.36 -23.47
N LYS A 12 -3.77 -9.12 -24.20
CA LYS A 12 -4.75 -8.09 -23.83
C LYS A 12 -5.70 -8.59 -22.74
N ILE A 13 -5.69 -7.89 -21.60
CA ILE A 13 -6.75 -8.00 -20.60
C ILE A 13 -7.79 -6.93 -20.93
N ASP A 14 -9.00 -7.36 -21.21
CA ASP A 14 -10.13 -6.45 -21.40
C ASP A 14 -10.75 -6.14 -20.01
N LEU A 15 -10.08 -5.26 -19.26
CA LEU A 15 -10.63 -4.72 -18.02
C LEU A 15 -11.20 -3.33 -18.31
N PRO A 16 -12.41 -3.04 -17.83
CA PRO A 16 -12.92 -1.67 -17.85
C PRO A 16 -12.06 -0.78 -16.92
N PRO A 17 -12.09 0.53 -17.11
CA PRO A 17 -11.52 1.48 -16.16
C PRO A 17 -11.98 1.18 -14.73
N LEU A 18 -11.08 1.29 -13.76
CA LEU A 18 -11.41 1.08 -12.36
C LEU A 18 -12.26 2.25 -11.86
N THR A 19 -13.45 1.94 -11.35
CA THR A 19 -14.36 2.93 -10.78
C THR A 19 -14.43 2.77 -9.27
N LEU A 20 -14.05 3.80 -8.53
CA LEU A 20 -14.15 3.91 -7.08
C LEU A 20 -15.16 5.01 -6.75
N GLY A 21 -16.44 4.65 -6.62
CA GLY A 21 -17.51 5.64 -6.48
C GLY A 21 -17.60 6.58 -7.68
N ASN A 22 -17.28 7.85 -7.48
CA ASN A 22 -17.25 8.88 -8.54
C ASN A 22 -15.87 9.09 -9.19
N ILE A 23 -14.86 8.33 -8.77
CA ILE A 23 -13.50 8.37 -9.34
C ILE A 23 -13.34 7.23 -10.35
N THR A 24 -12.91 7.57 -11.56
CA THR A 24 -12.58 6.60 -12.59
C THR A 24 -11.11 6.76 -13.01
N VAL A 25 -10.38 5.66 -13.07
CA VAL A 25 -8.99 5.61 -13.52
C VAL A 25 -8.83 4.56 -14.61
N ASP A 26 -8.17 4.93 -15.70
CA ASP A 26 -7.99 4.05 -16.86
C ASP A 26 -7.07 2.86 -16.55
N THR A 27 -6.05 3.09 -15.72
CA THR A 27 -5.13 2.03 -15.29
C THR A 27 -5.62 1.45 -13.95
N PRO A 28 -6.10 0.20 -13.89
CA PRO A 28 -6.69 -0.39 -12.69
C PRO A 28 -5.62 -0.85 -11.68
N VAL A 29 -4.73 0.08 -11.33
CA VAL A 29 -3.59 -0.14 -10.43
C VAL A 29 -3.65 0.85 -9.28
N VAL A 30 -3.41 0.34 -8.07
CA VAL A 30 -3.32 1.13 -6.84
C VAL A 30 -1.95 0.94 -6.21
N LEU A 31 -1.23 2.02 -5.90
CA LEU A 31 -0.05 1.96 -5.03
C LEU A 31 -0.49 1.65 -3.61
N ALA A 32 -0.03 0.52 -3.07
CA ALA A 32 -0.32 0.13 -1.69
C ALA A 32 0.22 1.16 -0.69
N PRO A 33 -0.56 1.55 0.32
CA PRO A 33 -0.04 2.34 1.44
C PRO A 33 1.04 1.56 2.19
N MET A 34 2.23 2.13 2.28
CA MET A 34 3.40 1.53 2.94
C MET A 34 4.05 2.55 3.88
N ALA A 35 3.93 2.34 5.18
CA ALA A 35 4.48 3.22 6.21
C ALA A 35 5.99 3.45 6.00
N GLY A 36 6.41 4.70 6.01
CA GLY A 36 7.77 5.12 5.75
C GLY A 36 8.22 4.99 4.28
N ILE A 37 7.32 4.70 3.33
CA ILE A 37 7.66 4.51 1.91
C ILE A 37 6.81 5.42 1.02
N THR A 38 5.47 5.38 1.16
CA THR A 38 4.55 6.06 0.23
C THR A 38 4.25 7.50 0.64
N ASN A 39 5.30 8.22 1.06
CA ASN A 39 5.27 9.67 1.23
C ASN A 39 5.04 10.38 -0.12
N THR A 40 4.80 11.66 -0.08
CA THR A 40 4.51 12.48 -1.27
C THR A 40 5.59 12.34 -2.35
N ALA A 41 6.89 12.33 -1.95
CA ALA A 41 8.01 12.17 -2.88
C ALA A 41 7.95 10.84 -3.66
N PHE A 42 7.73 9.73 -2.97
CA PHE A 42 7.68 8.42 -3.62
C PHE A 42 6.42 8.25 -4.49
N ARG A 43 5.27 8.77 -4.04
CA ARG A 43 4.05 8.78 -4.86
C ARG A 43 4.24 9.58 -6.13
N ARG A 44 4.84 10.78 -6.05
CA ARG A 44 5.19 11.61 -7.22
C ARG A 44 6.12 10.86 -8.16
N LEU A 45 7.20 10.28 -7.66
CA LEU A 45 8.14 9.51 -8.46
C LEU A 45 7.45 8.35 -9.20
N CYS A 46 6.52 7.64 -8.58
CA CYS A 46 5.75 6.58 -9.23
C CYS A 46 4.80 7.14 -10.30
N ARG A 47 4.15 8.30 -10.05
CA ARG A 47 3.27 8.97 -11.03
C ARG A 47 4.01 9.48 -12.26
N GLU A 48 5.28 9.87 -12.13
CA GLU A 48 6.12 10.26 -13.26
C GLU A 48 6.30 9.13 -14.29
N HIS A 49 6.02 7.86 -13.90
CA HIS A 49 6.15 6.70 -14.77
C HIS A 49 4.82 6.12 -15.27
N GLY A 50 3.71 6.30 -14.56
CA GLY A 50 2.45 5.71 -15.02
C GLY A 50 1.24 6.12 -14.18
N GLY A 51 0.05 5.73 -14.66
CA GLY A 51 -1.24 6.04 -14.06
C GLY A 51 -1.65 5.08 -12.93
N GLY A 52 -2.73 5.46 -12.24
CA GLY A 52 -3.32 4.68 -11.16
C GLY A 52 -3.79 5.56 -9.99
N VAL A 53 -4.12 4.93 -8.88
CA VAL A 53 -4.39 5.59 -7.59
C VAL A 53 -3.19 5.41 -6.66
N PHE A 54 -2.71 6.50 -6.09
CA PHE A 54 -1.51 6.51 -5.23
C PHE A 54 -1.91 6.85 -3.80
N VAL A 55 -2.03 5.82 -2.95
CA VAL A 55 -2.52 5.98 -1.58
C VAL A 55 -1.40 6.46 -0.66
N SER A 56 -1.70 7.41 0.22
CA SER A 56 -0.76 7.92 1.23
C SER A 56 -0.29 6.82 2.20
N GLU A 57 0.70 7.13 3.01
CA GLU A 57 0.98 6.34 4.21
C GLU A 57 -0.25 6.34 5.13
N MET A 58 -0.41 5.29 5.96
CA MET A 58 -1.52 5.24 6.90
C MET A 58 -1.36 6.27 8.02
N VAL A 59 -2.43 7.01 8.30
CA VAL A 59 -2.48 8.02 9.36
C VAL A 59 -3.42 7.56 10.46
N THR A 60 -3.04 7.73 11.74
CA THR A 60 -3.99 7.45 12.81
C THR A 60 -5.06 8.51 12.83
N SER A 61 -6.33 8.08 12.93
CA SER A 61 -7.46 9.00 13.00
C SER A 61 -7.33 9.96 14.18
N ARG A 62 -6.79 9.50 15.31
CA ARG A 62 -6.55 10.31 16.49
C ARG A 62 -5.52 11.43 16.23
N ALA A 63 -4.33 11.08 15.70
CA ALA A 63 -3.31 12.07 15.41
C ALA A 63 -3.77 13.12 14.39
N LEU A 64 -4.62 12.71 13.43
CA LEU A 64 -5.20 13.61 12.45
C LEU A 64 -6.18 14.59 13.10
N VAL A 65 -7.10 14.11 13.95
CA VAL A 65 -8.03 14.97 14.70
C VAL A 65 -7.31 15.96 15.60
N GLU A 66 -6.18 15.57 16.18
CA GLU A 66 -5.32 16.45 17.00
C GLU A 66 -4.37 17.31 16.17
N ARG A 67 -4.38 17.19 14.85
CA ARG A 67 -3.57 17.98 13.90
C ARG A 67 -2.08 17.95 14.26
N THR A 68 -1.56 16.77 14.61
CA THR A 68 -0.12 16.67 14.86
C THR A 68 0.65 17.05 13.58
N PRO A 69 1.83 17.71 13.69
CA PRO A 69 2.59 18.09 12.50
C PRO A 69 2.86 16.91 11.56
N GLU A 70 3.11 15.72 12.13
CA GLU A 70 3.36 14.52 11.36
C GLU A 70 2.09 14.03 10.64
N SER A 71 0.91 14.01 11.27
CA SER A 71 -0.33 13.61 10.61
C SER A 71 -0.72 14.55 9.47
N MET A 72 -0.53 15.87 9.67
CA MET A 72 -0.78 16.87 8.61
C MET A 72 0.18 16.68 7.43
N ARG A 73 1.47 16.37 7.70
CA ARG A 73 2.44 16.03 6.65
C ARG A 73 2.05 14.75 5.89
N LEU A 74 1.56 13.72 6.60
CA LEU A 74 1.19 12.44 5.99
C LEU A 74 0.00 12.55 5.05
N ILE A 75 -0.93 13.47 5.30
CA ILE A 75 -2.07 13.71 4.41
C ILE A 75 -1.78 14.75 3.32
N SER A 76 -0.57 15.33 3.28
CA SER A 76 -0.21 16.28 2.23
C SER A 76 -0.07 15.59 0.89
N HIS A 77 -0.39 16.32 -0.17
CA HIS A 77 -0.35 15.87 -1.54
C HIS A 77 0.44 16.86 -2.39
N ASP A 78 1.01 16.35 -3.47
CA ASP A 78 1.65 17.15 -4.49
C ASP A 78 0.58 17.90 -5.31
N GLU A 79 0.88 19.10 -5.80
CA GLU A 79 -0.05 19.89 -6.62
C GLU A 79 -0.51 19.16 -7.89
N ASP A 80 0.35 18.28 -8.43
CA ASP A 80 0.07 17.46 -9.60
C ASP A 80 -0.67 16.15 -9.27
N GLU A 81 -0.97 15.87 -7.99
CA GLU A 81 -1.64 14.64 -7.57
C GLU A 81 -3.16 14.78 -7.76
N LYS A 82 -3.66 14.31 -8.93
CA LYS A 82 -5.06 14.48 -9.35
C LYS A 82 -6.07 13.81 -8.43
N ILE A 83 -5.68 12.75 -7.73
CA ILE A 83 -6.51 11.99 -6.80
C ILE A 83 -5.79 11.97 -5.47
N ARG A 84 -6.22 12.82 -4.54
CA ARG A 84 -5.68 12.89 -3.18
C ARG A 84 -6.27 11.73 -2.37
N SER A 85 -5.52 10.63 -2.28
CA SER A 85 -5.96 9.40 -1.61
C SER A 85 -5.31 9.26 -0.25
N VAL A 86 -6.10 9.33 0.82
CA VAL A 86 -5.65 9.26 2.21
C VAL A 86 -6.05 7.94 2.86
N GLN A 87 -5.08 7.22 3.45
CA GLN A 87 -5.40 6.04 4.26
C GLN A 87 -5.42 6.37 5.75
N LEU A 88 -6.56 6.10 6.38
CA LEU A 88 -6.75 6.21 7.83
C LEU A 88 -6.73 4.85 8.51
N TYR A 89 -6.33 4.84 9.78
CA TYR A 89 -6.63 3.73 10.70
C TYR A 89 -7.01 4.25 12.08
N GLY A 90 -7.86 3.51 12.76
CA GLY A 90 -8.33 3.81 14.10
C GLY A 90 -9.13 2.64 14.66
N VAL A 91 -9.42 2.68 15.95
CA VAL A 91 -10.15 1.63 16.66
C VAL A 91 -11.41 2.17 17.35
N ASP A 92 -11.63 3.48 17.30
CA ASP A 92 -12.83 4.14 17.83
C ASP A 92 -13.68 4.74 16.70
N PRO A 93 -14.95 4.33 16.56
CA PRO A 93 -15.83 4.84 15.51
C PRO A 93 -16.04 6.36 15.53
N GLU A 94 -16.06 6.98 16.71
CA GLU A 94 -16.25 8.43 16.84
C GLU A 94 -15.04 9.20 16.33
N THR A 95 -13.84 8.78 16.74
CA THR A 95 -12.58 9.39 16.31
C THR A 95 -12.34 9.22 14.81
N VAL A 96 -12.63 8.01 14.26
CA VAL A 96 -12.57 7.78 12.82
C VAL A 96 -13.56 8.68 12.07
N GLY A 97 -14.78 8.81 12.58
CA GLY A 97 -15.79 9.70 11.99
C GLY A 97 -15.35 11.17 12.00
N LYS A 98 -14.72 11.65 13.08
CA LYS A 98 -14.16 13.01 13.16
C LYS A 98 -13.04 13.22 12.16
N ALA A 99 -12.13 12.25 12.01
CA ALA A 99 -11.04 12.31 11.05
C ALA A 99 -11.54 12.36 9.60
N VAL A 100 -12.51 11.51 9.25
CA VAL A 100 -13.14 11.51 7.93
C VAL A 100 -13.84 12.85 7.67
N ARG A 101 -14.60 13.37 8.63
CA ARG A 101 -15.27 14.67 8.51
C ARG A 101 -14.25 15.80 8.26
N MET A 102 -13.15 15.82 8.98
CA MET A 102 -12.07 16.79 8.78
C MET A 102 -11.53 16.73 7.34
N LEU A 103 -11.27 15.53 6.79
CA LEU A 103 -10.81 15.38 5.41
C LEU A 103 -11.82 15.91 4.39
N VAL A 104 -13.12 15.74 4.67
CA VAL A 104 -14.21 16.23 3.82
C VAL A 104 -14.37 17.75 3.93
N GLU A 105 -14.52 18.28 5.13
CA GLU A 105 -14.87 19.70 5.37
C GLU A 105 -13.72 20.64 5.01
N GLU A 106 -12.47 20.18 5.13
CA GLU A 106 -11.27 20.97 4.87
C GLU A 106 -10.64 20.66 3.50
N ASP A 107 -11.32 19.87 2.67
CA ASP A 107 -10.88 19.51 1.30
C ASP A 107 -9.46 18.90 1.25
N HIS A 108 -9.18 17.96 2.15
CA HIS A 108 -7.87 17.31 2.21
C HIS A 108 -7.77 16.02 1.39
N ALA A 109 -8.86 15.48 0.87
CA ALA A 109 -8.89 14.24 0.13
C ALA A 109 -9.98 14.21 -0.93
N ASP A 110 -9.74 13.43 -1.99
CA ASP A 110 -10.73 13.03 -3.01
C ASP A 110 -11.18 11.59 -2.79
N HIS A 111 -10.36 10.79 -2.09
CA HIS A 111 -10.60 9.38 -1.79
C HIS A 111 -10.06 9.05 -0.40
N ILE A 112 -10.82 8.26 0.36
CA ILE A 112 -10.44 7.77 1.68
C ILE A 112 -10.37 6.25 1.67
N ASP A 113 -9.28 5.68 2.20
CA ASP A 113 -9.13 4.24 2.40
C ASP A 113 -8.98 3.92 3.90
N LEU A 114 -9.61 2.86 4.38
CA LEU A 114 -9.44 2.39 5.76
C LEU A 114 -8.55 1.17 5.84
N ASN A 115 -7.59 1.22 6.76
CA ASN A 115 -6.63 0.14 6.97
C ASN A 115 -7.15 -0.92 7.95
N PHE A 116 -7.45 -2.10 7.41
CA PHE A 116 -7.74 -3.31 8.17
C PHE A 116 -6.76 -4.45 7.83
N GLY A 117 -5.55 -4.09 7.40
CA GLY A 117 -4.55 -5.06 6.96
C GLY A 117 -3.18 -4.93 7.64
N CYS A 118 -2.91 -3.89 8.42
CA CYS A 118 -1.60 -3.71 9.07
C CYS A 118 -1.36 -4.82 10.12
N PRO A 119 -0.28 -5.64 9.99
CA PRO A 119 0.00 -6.74 10.92
C PRO A 119 0.97 -6.35 12.03
N VAL A 120 1.43 -5.10 12.07
CA VAL A 120 2.48 -4.64 12.98
C VAL A 120 1.96 -4.65 14.42
N ALA A 121 2.74 -5.19 15.35
CA ALA A 121 2.36 -5.35 16.75
C ALA A 121 1.90 -4.04 17.43
N LYS A 122 2.48 -2.89 17.04
CA LYS A 122 2.08 -1.56 17.55
C LYS A 122 0.59 -1.27 17.26
N VAL A 123 0.07 -1.78 16.13
CA VAL A 123 -1.32 -1.59 15.68
C VAL A 123 -2.22 -2.71 16.22
N THR A 124 -1.82 -3.98 16.01
CA THR A 124 -2.67 -5.13 16.34
C THR A 124 -2.83 -5.36 17.84
N ARG A 125 -1.81 -5.02 18.66
CA ARG A 125 -1.91 -5.09 20.14
C ARG A 125 -2.99 -4.17 20.69
N ARG A 126 -3.39 -3.16 19.96
CA ARG A 126 -4.47 -2.22 20.27
C ARG A 126 -5.80 -2.60 19.61
N GLY A 127 -5.89 -3.78 19.02
CA GLY A 127 -7.09 -4.24 18.30
C GLY A 127 -7.28 -3.64 16.90
N GLY A 128 -6.31 -2.85 16.41
CA GLY A 128 -6.39 -2.20 15.09
C GLY A 128 -5.85 -3.03 13.93
N GLY A 129 -5.87 -2.46 12.73
CA GLY A 129 -5.37 -3.09 11.53
C GLY A 129 -5.97 -4.46 11.27
N ALA A 130 -5.13 -5.47 11.04
CA ALA A 130 -5.58 -6.83 10.70
C ALA A 130 -6.30 -7.56 11.85
N ALA A 131 -6.22 -7.06 13.09
CA ALA A 131 -6.93 -7.63 14.23
C ALA A 131 -8.42 -7.21 14.28
N LEU A 132 -8.75 -6.02 13.77
CA LEU A 132 -10.02 -5.36 13.98
C LEU A 132 -11.21 -6.08 13.33
N PRO A 133 -11.13 -6.63 12.11
CA PRO A 133 -12.26 -7.31 11.47
C PRO A 133 -12.74 -8.56 12.21
N TRP A 134 -12.00 -9.06 13.19
CA TRP A 134 -12.46 -10.13 14.08
C TRP A 134 -13.62 -9.67 14.99
N LYS A 135 -13.63 -8.41 15.41
CA LYS A 135 -14.70 -7.80 16.21
C LYS A 135 -15.74 -7.19 15.28
N ILE A 136 -16.74 -7.99 14.91
CA ILE A 136 -17.72 -7.67 13.87
C ILE A 136 -18.49 -6.39 14.19
N ASP A 137 -18.94 -6.23 15.44
CA ASP A 137 -19.70 -5.06 15.88
C ASP A 137 -18.86 -3.78 15.78
N LEU A 138 -17.61 -3.82 16.22
CA LEU A 138 -16.69 -2.69 16.15
C LEU A 138 -16.31 -2.35 14.69
N PHE A 139 -16.00 -3.37 13.89
CA PHE A 139 -15.70 -3.21 12.47
C PHE A 139 -16.86 -2.55 11.73
N THR A 140 -18.07 -3.06 11.94
CA THR A 140 -19.30 -2.52 11.34
C THR A 140 -19.50 -1.06 11.74
N ALA A 141 -19.38 -0.74 13.03
CA ALA A 141 -19.58 0.61 13.53
C ALA A 141 -18.57 1.61 12.93
N ILE A 142 -17.28 1.21 12.79
CA ILE A 142 -16.24 2.05 12.18
C ILE A 142 -16.53 2.28 10.71
N VAL A 143 -16.78 1.22 9.93
CA VAL A 143 -17.01 1.33 8.48
C VAL A 143 -18.26 2.17 8.20
N GLN A 144 -19.39 1.88 8.87
CA GLN A 144 -20.62 2.65 8.68
C GLN A 144 -20.48 4.12 9.06
N THR A 145 -19.75 4.42 10.13
CA THR A 145 -19.49 5.80 10.54
C THR A 145 -18.64 6.52 9.50
N ALA A 146 -17.57 5.88 9.03
CA ALA A 146 -16.69 6.46 8.04
C ALA A 146 -17.41 6.71 6.70
N VAL A 147 -18.18 5.72 6.19
CA VAL A 147 -18.98 5.87 4.96
C VAL A 147 -19.99 7.01 5.10
N ARG A 148 -20.71 7.08 6.22
CA ARG A 148 -21.68 8.16 6.47
C ARG A 148 -21.04 9.54 6.44
N GLU A 149 -19.87 9.72 7.05
CA GLU A 149 -19.19 11.00 7.06
C GLU A 149 -18.57 11.33 5.68
N ALA A 150 -17.96 10.36 4.98
CA ALA A 150 -17.43 10.53 3.64
C ALA A 150 -18.50 10.91 2.61
N SER A 151 -19.68 10.28 2.70
CA SER A 151 -20.82 10.53 1.80
C SER A 151 -21.34 11.97 1.87
N LYS A 152 -21.16 12.69 2.97
CA LYS A 152 -21.56 14.10 3.10
C LYS A 152 -20.81 15.02 2.12
N GLY A 153 -19.54 14.67 1.79
CA GLY A 153 -18.74 15.36 0.78
C GLY A 153 -18.71 14.65 -0.56
N GLY A 154 -19.46 13.55 -0.73
CA GLY A 154 -19.44 12.75 -1.96
C GLY A 154 -18.12 11.98 -2.17
N LEU A 155 -17.29 11.83 -1.15
CA LEU A 155 -16.00 11.13 -1.25
C LEU A 155 -16.23 9.61 -1.23
N PRO A 156 -15.65 8.86 -2.20
CA PRO A 156 -15.63 7.42 -2.13
C PRO A 156 -14.74 6.95 -0.97
N LEU A 157 -15.22 5.92 -0.27
CA LEU A 157 -14.47 5.26 0.78
C LEU A 157 -14.22 3.81 0.42
N THR A 158 -12.98 3.36 0.51
CA THR A 158 -12.56 1.97 0.31
C THR A 158 -11.99 1.36 1.59
N ILE A 159 -11.81 0.06 1.59
CA ILE A 159 -11.08 -0.62 2.66
C ILE A 159 -9.97 -1.50 2.09
N LYS A 160 -8.86 -1.59 2.82
CA LYS A 160 -7.80 -2.54 2.54
C LYS A 160 -7.60 -3.48 3.72
N MET A 161 -7.72 -4.81 3.48
CA MET A 161 -7.66 -5.82 4.52
C MET A 161 -6.73 -6.98 4.17
N ARG A 162 -6.48 -7.87 5.15
CA ARG A 162 -5.86 -9.19 4.99
C ARG A 162 -6.90 -10.30 5.12
N LYS A 163 -6.50 -11.56 4.81
CA LYS A 163 -7.39 -12.74 4.94
C LYS A 163 -7.96 -12.92 6.36
N GLY A 164 -7.21 -12.49 7.35
CA GLY A 164 -7.53 -12.64 8.76
C GLY A 164 -6.29 -12.47 9.63
N ILE A 165 -6.40 -12.91 10.87
CA ILE A 165 -5.33 -12.86 11.87
C ILE A 165 -4.32 -14.00 11.63
N ASP A 166 -4.82 -15.21 11.51
CA ASP A 166 -4.12 -16.45 11.18
C ASP A 166 -5.06 -17.38 10.41
N ASP A 167 -4.67 -18.62 10.14
CA ASP A 167 -5.46 -19.53 9.33
C ASP A 167 -6.72 -20.07 10.07
N ASP A 168 -6.73 -20.03 11.41
CA ASP A 168 -7.90 -20.40 12.23
C ASP A 168 -8.89 -19.23 12.41
N HIS A 169 -8.42 -17.98 12.18
CA HIS A 169 -9.19 -16.75 12.42
C HIS A 169 -9.26 -15.91 11.14
N LEU A 170 -9.87 -16.49 10.09
CA LEU A 170 -10.10 -15.81 8.81
C LEU A 170 -11.32 -14.89 8.92
N THR A 171 -11.21 -13.68 8.34
CA THR A 171 -12.25 -12.64 8.45
C THR A 171 -12.70 -12.08 7.10
N TYR A 172 -11.94 -12.29 6.03
CA TYR A 172 -12.05 -11.53 4.77
C TYR A 172 -13.42 -11.63 4.08
N LEU A 173 -14.10 -12.80 4.09
CA LEU A 173 -15.39 -12.95 3.44
C LEU A 173 -16.50 -12.20 4.20
N GLU A 174 -16.51 -12.32 5.51
CA GLU A 174 -17.50 -11.66 6.34
C GLU A 174 -17.26 -10.15 6.36
N ALA A 175 -16.03 -9.72 6.60
CA ALA A 175 -15.64 -8.31 6.57
C ALA A 175 -15.92 -7.66 5.20
N GLY A 176 -15.68 -8.38 4.11
CA GLY A 176 -15.99 -7.90 2.76
C GLY A 176 -17.49 -7.67 2.56
N ARG A 177 -18.34 -8.60 3.00
CA ARG A 177 -19.82 -8.45 2.93
C ARG A 177 -20.29 -7.27 3.79
N ILE A 178 -19.82 -7.17 5.02
CA ILE A 178 -20.16 -6.05 5.92
C ILE A 178 -19.74 -4.71 5.27
N ALA A 179 -18.56 -4.64 4.66
CA ALA A 179 -18.08 -3.45 4.01
C ALA A 179 -18.98 -3.07 2.82
N ARG A 180 -19.31 -4.02 1.92
CA ARG A 180 -20.24 -3.82 0.81
C ARG A 180 -21.59 -3.31 1.32
N ASP A 181 -22.18 -3.98 2.31
CA ASP A 181 -23.49 -3.66 2.85
C ASP A 181 -23.50 -2.31 3.59
N SER A 182 -22.33 -1.84 4.00
CA SER A 182 -22.13 -0.51 4.59
C SER A 182 -21.93 0.59 3.55
N GLY A 183 -21.76 0.25 2.27
CA GLY A 183 -21.65 1.20 1.17
C GLY A 183 -20.21 1.63 0.83
N VAL A 184 -19.21 0.79 1.09
CA VAL A 184 -17.83 1.08 0.60
C VAL A 184 -17.76 0.98 -0.93
N ALA A 185 -16.92 1.81 -1.54
CA ALA A 185 -16.76 1.88 -2.98
C ALA A 185 -15.94 0.72 -3.57
N ALA A 186 -15.03 0.12 -2.81
CA ALA A 186 -14.26 -1.05 -3.21
C ALA A 186 -13.58 -1.71 -2.00
N VAL A 187 -13.15 -2.96 -2.19
CA VAL A 187 -12.41 -3.73 -1.18
C VAL A 187 -11.10 -4.25 -1.77
N ALA A 188 -9.96 -3.98 -1.10
CA ALA A 188 -8.67 -4.53 -1.46
C ALA A 188 -8.26 -5.66 -0.49
N LEU A 189 -7.92 -6.84 -1.02
CA LEU A 189 -7.50 -7.98 -0.20
C LEU A 189 -6.03 -8.34 -0.43
N HIS A 190 -5.22 -8.27 0.64
CA HIS A 190 -3.92 -8.92 0.65
C HIS A 190 -4.09 -10.41 1.00
N GLY A 191 -3.70 -11.29 0.08
CA GLY A 191 -3.86 -12.75 0.18
C GLY A 191 -3.02 -13.43 1.28
N ARG A 192 -2.66 -12.72 2.35
CA ARG A 192 -1.94 -13.24 3.54
C ARG A 192 -2.69 -12.94 4.81
N THR A 193 -2.46 -13.74 5.85
CA THR A 193 -2.90 -13.44 7.22
C THR A 193 -1.96 -12.45 7.90
N ALA A 194 -2.37 -11.90 9.06
CA ALA A 194 -1.50 -11.04 9.87
C ALA A 194 -0.26 -11.81 10.34
N SER A 195 -0.43 -13.05 10.80
CA SER A 195 0.66 -13.91 11.31
C SER A 195 1.71 -14.24 10.26
N GLN A 196 1.34 -14.31 8.98
CA GLN A 196 2.28 -14.53 7.88
C GLN A 196 3.18 -13.31 7.63
N PHE A 197 2.77 -12.09 7.96
CA PHE A 197 3.44 -10.87 7.55
C PHE A 197 3.69 -10.83 6.04
N TYR A 198 4.87 -11.26 5.60
CA TYR A 198 5.30 -11.35 4.21
C TYR A 198 5.90 -12.72 3.86
N SER A 199 5.82 -13.69 4.78
CA SER A 199 6.32 -15.05 4.55
C SER A 199 5.38 -15.87 3.66
N GLY A 200 5.91 -16.94 3.09
CA GLY A 200 5.17 -17.81 2.18
C GLY A 200 4.69 -17.08 0.93
N LYS A 201 3.64 -17.59 0.33
CA LYS A 201 2.97 -17.01 -0.85
C LYS A 201 1.64 -16.37 -0.47
N ALA A 202 1.21 -15.35 -1.20
CA ALA A 202 -0.13 -14.82 -1.11
C ALA A 202 -1.13 -15.85 -1.69
N ASP A 203 -2.21 -16.07 -0.98
CA ASP A 203 -3.29 -16.97 -1.38
C ASP A 203 -4.21 -16.23 -2.36
N TRP A 204 -3.99 -16.42 -3.64
CA TRP A 204 -4.80 -15.81 -4.70
C TRP A 204 -6.19 -16.44 -4.79
N ASP A 205 -6.37 -17.70 -4.36
CA ASP A 205 -7.69 -18.32 -4.30
C ASP A 205 -8.59 -17.63 -3.27
N ALA A 206 -8.04 -17.13 -2.17
CA ALA A 206 -8.82 -16.31 -1.23
C ALA A 206 -9.27 -14.98 -1.86
N ILE A 207 -8.44 -14.39 -2.73
CA ILE A 207 -8.80 -13.18 -3.49
C ILE A 207 -9.94 -13.51 -4.47
N ALA A 208 -9.85 -14.62 -5.22
CA ALA A 208 -10.89 -15.06 -6.13
C ALA A 208 -12.22 -15.30 -5.39
N ARG A 209 -12.18 -16.01 -4.25
CA ARG A 209 -13.38 -16.23 -3.41
C ARG A 209 -14.00 -14.94 -2.90
N LEU A 210 -13.20 -13.94 -2.56
CA LEU A 210 -13.74 -12.63 -2.18
C LEU A 210 -14.39 -11.93 -3.37
N ARG A 211 -13.78 -11.96 -4.55
CA ARG A 211 -14.36 -11.39 -5.77
C ARG A 211 -15.69 -12.03 -6.11
N GLU A 212 -15.78 -13.34 -6.02
CA GLU A 212 -17.03 -14.08 -6.22
C GLU A 212 -18.10 -13.69 -5.20
N ALA A 213 -17.71 -13.47 -3.94
CA ALA A 213 -18.62 -13.08 -2.86
C ALA A 213 -19.13 -11.63 -2.94
N LEU A 214 -18.45 -10.77 -3.72
CA LEU A 214 -18.74 -9.33 -3.86
C LEU A 214 -18.90 -8.95 -5.34
N PRO A 215 -19.90 -9.48 -6.06
CA PRO A 215 -20.06 -9.20 -7.50
C PRO A 215 -20.41 -7.75 -7.82
N ASP A 216 -20.97 -7.02 -6.85
CA ASP A 216 -21.60 -5.71 -7.04
C ASP A 216 -20.64 -4.53 -6.81
N ILE A 217 -19.46 -4.75 -6.26
CA ILE A 217 -18.46 -3.73 -6.01
C ILE A 217 -17.06 -4.20 -6.47
N PRO A 218 -16.16 -3.30 -6.87
CA PRO A 218 -14.80 -3.66 -7.25
C PRO A 218 -14.04 -4.34 -6.10
N VAL A 219 -13.33 -5.43 -6.46
CA VAL A 219 -12.38 -6.10 -5.59
C VAL A 219 -10.99 -5.97 -6.18
N LEU A 220 -10.03 -5.54 -5.38
CA LEU A 220 -8.64 -5.35 -5.80
C LEU A 220 -7.75 -6.42 -5.19
N GLY A 221 -6.96 -7.08 -6.02
CA GLY A 221 -6.04 -8.13 -5.59
C GLY A 221 -4.68 -7.56 -5.14
N ASN A 222 -4.15 -8.07 -4.02
CA ASN A 222 -2.86 -7.66 -3.48
C ASN A 222 -2.05 -8.86 -2.97
N GLY A 223 -0.75 -8.83 -3.25
CA GLY A 223 0.23 -9.81 -2.77
C GLY A 223 0.95 -10.52 -3.90
N ASP A 224 2.28 -10.53 -3.80
CA ASP A 224 3.22 -11.17 -4.72
C ASP A 224 3.12 -10.68 -6.18
N ILE A 225 2.86 -9.40 -6.36
CA ILE A 225 2.96 -8.70 -7.63
C ILE A 225 4.35 -8.05 -7.69
N TRP A 226 5.24 -8.65 -8.47
CA TRP A 226 6.63 -8.24 -8.64
C TRP A 226 6.91 -7.69 -10.04
N SER A 227 6.02 -7.97 -10.98
CA SER A 227 6.10 -7.54 -12.37
C SER A 227 4.70 -7.19 -12.90
N ALA A 228 4.64 -6.65 -14.11
CA ALA A 228 3.38 -6.43 -14.81
C ALA A 228 2.69 -7.76 -15.18
N GLU A 229 3.47 -8.79 -15.47
CA GLU A 229 2.98 -10.16 -15.75
C GLU A 229 2.27 -10.75 -14.53
N ASP A 230 2.81 -10.54 -13.31
CA ASP A 230 2.14 -10.98 -12.08
C ASP A 230 0.80 -10.27 -11.88
N ALA A 231 0.71 -8.99 -12.22
CA ALA A 231 -0.54 -8.23 -12.14
C ALA A 231 -1.59 -8.78 -13.11
N VAL A 232 -1.18 -9.02 -14.36
CA VAL A 232 -2.00 -9.66 -15.40
C VAL A 232 -2.45 -11.06 -14.97
N ALA A 233 -1.52 -11.87 -14.44
CA ALA A 233 -1.82 -13.21 -13.95
C ALA A 233 -2.82 -13.18 -12.78
N MET A 234 -2.67 -12.23 -11.84
CA MET A 234 -3.62 -12.08 -10.73
C MET A 234 -5.03 -11.80 -11.24
N VAL A 235 -5.19 -10.85 -12.15
CA VAL A 235 -6.51 -10.53 -12.74
C VAL A 235 -7.11 -11.75 -13.44
N ARG A 236 -6.33 -12.44 -14.27
CA ARG A 236 -6.80 -13.63 -14.99
C ARG A 236 -7.22 -14.79 -14.09
N GLN A 237 -6.45 -15.02 -13.02
CA GLN A 237 -6.69 -16.14 -12.11
C GLN A 237 -7.82 -15.85 -11.11
N THR A 238 -8.00 -14.61 -10.71
CA THR A 238 -8.90 -14.26 -9.61
C THR A 238 -10.15 -13.49 -10.06
N GLY A 239 -10.16 -12.98 -11.29
CA GLY A 239 -11.26 -12.17 -11.80
C GLY A 239 -11.41 -10.80 -11.13
N VAL A 240 -10.40 -10.30 -10.41
CA VAL A 240 -10.45 -8.98 -9.74
C VAL A 240 -10.49 -7.83 -10.74
N ASP A 241 -11.04 -6.71 -10.30
CA ASP A 241 -11.26 -5.51 -11.10
C ASP A 241 -10.02 -4.59 -11.19
N GLY A 242 -8.97 -4.92 -10.44
CA GLY A 242 -7.69 -4.21 -10.43
C GLY A 242 -6.73 -4.79 -9.41
N VAL A 243 -5.56 -4.21 -9.32
CA VAL A 243 -4.48 -4.72 -8.47
C VAL A 243 -3.92 -3.64 -7.55
N VAL A 244 -3.45 -4.06 -6.38
CA VAL A 244 -2.73 -3.20 -5.42
C VAL A 244 -1.28 -3.64 -5.36
N VAL A 245 -0.36 -2.76 -5.75
CA VAL A 245 1.08 -3.04 -5.83
C VAL A 245 1.80 -2.42 -4.64
N GLY A 246 2.50 -3.25 -3.88
CA GLY A 246 3.31 -2.81 -2.73
C GLY A 246 4.81 -2.96 -3.00
N ARG A 247 5.42 -3.93 -2.36
CA ARG A 247 6.89 -4.15 -2.39
C ARG A 247 7.49 -4.28 -3.81
N GLY A 248 6.70 -4.67 -4.81
CA GLY A 248 7.17 -4.79 -6.19
C GLY A 248 7.72 -3.49 -6.77
N CYS A 249 7.19 -2.33 -6.38
CA CYS A 249 7.65 -1.03 -6.86
C CYS A 249 8.80 -0.41 -6.03
N GLN A 250 9.22 -1.02 -4.91
CA GLN A 250 10.33 -0.51 -4.11
C GLN A 250 11.63 -0.52 -4.90
N GLY A 251 12.22 0.68 -5.11
CA GLY A 251 13.38 0.86 -5.98
C GLY A 251 13.11 0.60 -7.47
N ARG A 252 11.84 0.57 -7.86
CA ARG A 252 11.37 0.39 -9.25
C ARG A 252 10.13 1.24 -9.53
N PRO A 253 10.21 2.58 -9.44
CA PRO A 253 9.06 3.44 -9.71
C PRO A 253 8.53 3.25 -11.15
N TRP A 254 9.39 2.91 -12.10
CA TRP A 254 9.03 2.59 -13.50
C TRP A 254 8.11 1.39 -13.65
N LEU A 255 7.93 0.56 -12.60
CA LEU A 255 6.96 -0.55 -12.64
C LEU A 255 5.53 -0.05 -12.95
N PHE A 256 5.19 1.19 -12.59
CA PHE A 256 3.88 1.76 -12.93
C PHE A 256 3.70 1.98 -14.43
N GLY A 257 4.77 2.30 -15.17
CA GLY A 257 4.75 2.32 -16.64
C GLY A 257 4.55 0.93 -17.25
N ASP A 258 5.25 -0.06 -16.70
CA ASP A 258 5.10 -1.45 -17.14
C ASP A 258 3.68 -1.99 -16.89
N LEU A 259 3.09 -1.66 -15.74
CA LEU A 259 1.71 -2.02 -15.39
C LEU A 259 0.71 -1.36 -16.32
N MET A 260 0.85 -0.06 -16.57
CA MET A 260 0.00 0.68 -17.50
C MET A 260 0.07 0.05 -18.90
N ALA A 261 1.27 -0.15 -19.44
CA ALA A 261 1.47 -0.78 -20.73
C ALA A 261 0.83 -2.18 -20.80
N ALA A 262 0.97 -3.00 -19.75
CA ALA A 262 0.39 -4.34 -19.72
C ALA A 262 -1.15 -4.32 -19.73
N PHE A 263 -1.78 -3.41 -18.98
CA PHE A 263 -3.23 -3.26 -18.99
C PHE A 263 -3.76 -2.66 -20.29
N GLU A 264 -2.94 -1.91 -21.03
CA GLU A 264 -3.22 -1.46 -22.40
C GLU A 264 -2.97 -2.53 -23.46
N GLY A 265 -2.47 -3.71 -23.06
CA GLY A 265 -2.18 -4.84 -23.94
C GLY A 265 -0.82 -4.72 -24.67
N SER A 266 0.08 -3.90 -24.18
CA SER A 266 1.46 -3.76 -24.69
C SER A 266 2.43 -4.67 -23.96
N ASP A 267 3.36 -5.27 -24.71
CA ASP A 267 4.47 -6.06 -24.16
C ASP A 267 5.72 -5.20 -23.81
N THR A 268 5.61 -3.87 -23.96
CA THR A 268 6.69 -2.96 -23.61
C THR A 268 6.97 -3.00 -22.13
N ARG A 269 8.24 -3.22 -21.77
CA ARG A 269 8.71 -3.22 -20.37
C ARG A 269 9.97 -2.40 -20.25
N HIS A 270 10.01 -1.56 -19.23
CA HIS A 270 11.19 -0.74 -18.96
C HIS A 270 12.28 -1.58 -18.30
N LYS A 271 13.44 -1.60 -18.91
CA LYS A 271 14.64 -2.33 -18.48
C LYS A 271 15.80 -1.36 -18.30
N PRO A 272 15.81 -0.55 -17.22
CA PRO A 272 16.76 0.55 -17.06
C PRO A 272 18.20 0.05 -16.92
N GLY A 273 19.13 0.70 -17.60
CA GLY A 273 20.56 0.59 -17.29
C GLY A 273 20.91 1.27 -15.96
N LEU A 274 22.14 1.09 -15.50
CA LEU A 274 22.55 1.63 -14.20
C LEU A 274 22.50 3.17 -14.17
N ALA A 275 22.77 3.84 -15.30
CA ALA A 275 22.62 5.29 -15.41
C ALA A 275 21.20 5.78 -15.11
N GLU A 276 20.18 5.10 -15.64
CA GLU A 276 18.77 5.45 -15.41
C GLU A 276 18.38 5.20 -13.95
N VAL A 277 18.87 4.10 -13.35
CA VAL A 277 18.66 3.82 -11.92
C VAL A 277 19.32 4.89 -11.06
N ALA A 278 20.55 5.32 -11.38
CA ALA A 278 21.23 6.41 -10.68
C ALA A 278 20.44 7.73 -10.76
N ALA A 279 19.91 8.05 -11.94
CA ALA A 279 19.06 9.22 -12.14
C ALA A 279 17.77 9.13 -11.30
N ALA A 280 17.11 7.97 -11.26
CA ALA A 280 15.94 7.76 -10.44
C ALA A 280 16.21 7.87 -8.94
N VAL A 281 17.36 7.36 -8.45
CA VAL A 281 17.81 7.52 -7.07
C VAL A 281 18.00 9.00 -6.72
N TYR A 282 18.68 9.74 -7.58
CA TYR A 282 18.94 11.16 -7.35
C TYR A 282 17.64 11.97 -7.36
N ARG A 283 16.77 11.71 -8.35
CA ARG A 283 15.44 12.32 -8.44
C ARG A 283 14.60 12.04 -7.18
N HIS A 284 14.61 10.81 -6.68
CA HIS A 284 13.91 10.47 -5.44
C HIS A 284 14.47 11.27 -4.26
N ALA A 285 15.78 11.41 -4.15
CA ALA A 285 16.40 12.18 -3.08
C ALA A 285 16.03 13.67 -3.15
N GLU A 286 16.01 14.28 -4.35
CA GLU A 286 15.54 15.67 -4.54
C GLU A 286 14.09 15.83 -4.07
N LEU A 287 13.20 14.95 -4.52
CA LEU A 287 11.79 14.98 -4.11
C LEU A 287 11.60 14.80 -2.59
N LEU A 288 12.46 14.00 -1.95
CA LEU A 288 12.43 13.86 -0.49
C LEU A 288 12.87 15.15 0.21
N VAL A 289 13.89 15.86 -0.31
CA VAL A 289 14.31 17.17 0.22
C VAL A 289 13.16 18.16 0.13
N ASP A 290 12.51 18.24 -1.01
CA ASP A 290 11.34 19.11 -1.21
C ASP A 290 10.19 18.74 -0.26
N THR A 291 9.93 17.44 -0.08
CA THR A 291 8.83 16.95 0.77
C THR A 291 9.07 17.19 2.27
N PHE A 292 10.32 17.06 2.73
CA PHE A 292 10.63 17.19 4.15
C PHE A 292 11.10 18.58 4.56
N ASP A 293 11.46 19.43 3.60
CA ASP A 293 12.14 20.71 3.83
C ASP A 293 13.36 20.56 4.77
N ASP A 294 14.03 19.40 4.69
CA ASP A 294 15.16 19.02 5.54
C ASP A 294 16.02 17.98 4.80
N GLU A 295 17.15 18.39 4.27
CA GLU A 295 18.08 17.52 3.55
C GLU A 295 18.57 16.34 4.40
N ASN A 296 18.86 16.57 5.69
CA ASN A 296 19.33 15.50 6.59
C ASN A 296 18.27 14.42 6.79
N LYS A 297 17.00 14.83 6.91
CA LYS A 297 15.87 13.89 7.02
C LYS A 297 15.67 13.14 5.72
N ALA A 298 15.70 13.83 4.58
CA ALA A 298 15.58 13.26 3.25
C ALA A 298 16.65 12.22 2.96
N LEU A 299 17.92 12.57 3.22
CA LEU A 299 19.03 11.65 2.96
C LEU A 299 19.04 10.44 3.92
N ARG A 300 18.58 10.59 5.15
CA ARG A 300 18.33 9.43 6.02
C ARG A 300 17.21 8.54 5.49
N ASP A 301 16.18 9.12 4.89
CA ASP A 301 15.06 8.39 4.31
C ASP A 301 15.47 7.59 3.07
N ILE A 302 16.18 8.20 2.13
CA ILE A 302 16.61 7.55 0.88
C ILE A 302 17.52 6.33 1.11
N ARG A 303 18.30 6.28 2.20
CA ARG A 303 19.24 5.19 2.50
C ARG A 303 18.59 3.81 2.48
N LYS A 304 17.37 3.67 3.00
CA LYS A 304 16.64 2.40 3.00
C LYS A 304 16.28 1.90 1.62
N HIS A 305 16.18 2.81 0.63
CA HIS A 305 15.82 2.48 -0.75
C HIS A 305 17.01 2.00 -1.59
N MET A 306 18.26 2.29 -1.17
CA MET A 306 19.47 1.98 -1.95
C MET A 306 19.58 0.50 -2.30
N ALA A 307 19.33 -0.39 -1.33
CA ALA A 307 19.37 -1.83 -1.57
C ALA A 307 18.32 -2.30 -2.59
N TRP A 308 17.19 -1.59 -2.70
CA TRP A 308 16.13 -1.92 -3.65
C TRP A 308 16.43 -1.37 -5.05
N TYR A 309 16.93 -0.16 -5.16
CA TYR A 309 17.33 0.43 -6.44
C TYR A 309 18.45 -0.36 -7.12
N PHE A 310 19.47 -0.71 -6.36
CA PHE A 310 20.65 -1.40 -6.91
C PHE A 310 20.57 -2.93 -6.87
N LYS A 311 19.37 -3.50 -6.69
CA LYS A 311 19.19 -4.95 -6.71
C LYS A 311 19.56 -5.51 -8.08
N GLY A 312 20.51 -6.46 -8.12
CA GLY A 312 21.02 -7.11 -9.33
C GLY A 312 22.17 -6.38 -10.02
N TYR A 313 22.31 -5.06 -9.83
CA TYR A 313 23.38 -4.27 -10.45
C TYR A 313 24.72 -4.48 -9.76
N VAL A 314 25.80 -4.43 -10.54
CA VAL A 314 27.17 -4.50 -10.04
C VAL A 314 27.62 -3.12 -9.58
N VAL A 315 27.55 -2.86 -8.27
CA VAL A 315 27.88 -1.56 -7.66
C VAL A 315 29.18 -1.61 -6.85
N GLY A 316 29.58 -2.81 -6.41
CA GLY A 316 30.71 -2.98 -5.48
C GLY A 316 30.31 -2.78 -4.00
N GLY A 317 30.96 -3.49 -3.11
CA GLY A 317 30.61 -3.50 -1.69
C GLY A 317 30.82 -2.16 -0.99
N ASP A 318 31.97 -1.54 -1.23
CA ASP A 318 32.35 -0.27 -0.60
C ASP A 318 31.43 0.89 -1.03
N LEU A 319 31.11 0.97 -2.32
CA LEU A 319 30.21 2.02 -2.84
C LEU A 319 28.77 1.80 -2.33
N ARG A 320 28.30 0.55 -2.24
CA ARG A 320 27.00 0.24 -1.62
C ARG A 320 26.95 0.68 -0.15
N ALA A 321 28.02 0.47 0.62
CA ALA A 321 28.09 0.91 2.00
C ALA A 321 28.04 2.44 2.12
N GLN A 322 28.77 3.15 1.27
CA GLN A 322 28.76 4.61 1.23
C GLN A 322 27.38 5.16 0.83
N LEU A 323 26.75 4.63 -0.21
CA LEU A 323 25.38 4.99 -0.63
C LEU A 323 24.36 4.76 0.48
N ALA A 324 24.47 3.65 1.22
CA ALA A 324 23.59 3.36 2.37
C ALA A 324 23.82 4.28 3.58
N ALA A 325 24.86 5.10 3.58
CA ALA A 325 25.20 6.05 4.64
C ALA A 325 25.27 7.52 4.18
N VAL A 326 24.88 7.78 2.94
CA VAL A 326 24.99 9.09 2.29
C VAL A 326 24.41 10.24 3.14
N PRO A 327 25.16 11.36 3.34
CA PRO A 327 24.71 12.42 4.23
C PRO A 327 24.05 13.61 3.51
N THR A 328 24.42 13.93 2.28
CA THR A 328 23.94 15.09 1.52
C THR A 328 23.70 14.75 0.05
N LEU A 329 22.94 15.59 -0.69
CA LEU A 329 22.73 15.46 -2.13
C LEU A 329 24.05 15.56 -2.91
N GLU A 330 24.95 16.46 -2.50
CA GLU A 330 26.26 16.63 -3.13
C GLU A 330 27.08 15.33 -3.04
N VAL A 331 27.15 14.75 -1.84
CA VAL A 331 27.85 13.47 -1.65
C VAL A 331 27.15 12.35 -2.42
N LEU A 332 25.80 12.32 -2.44
CA LEU A 332 25.06 11.36 -3.24
C LEU A 332 25.42 11.43 -4.70
N ARG A 333 25.47 12.63 -5.30
CA ARG A 333 25.86 12.83 -6.68
C ARG A 333 27.28 12.29 -6.95
N GLY A 334 28.24 12.68 -6.12
CA GLY A 334 29.64 12.20 -6.28
C GLY A 334 29.81 10.69 -6.08
N LEU A 335 28.93 10.03 -5.33
CA LEU A 335 28.91 8.56 -5.22
C LEU A 335 28.26 7.93 -6.45
N LEU A 336 27.17 8.50 -6.96
CA LEU A 336 26.51 8.02 -8.18
C LEU A 336 27.41 8.16 -9.39
N ASP A 337 28.19 9.23 -9.51
CA ASP A 337 29.15 9.45 -10.60
C ASP A 337 30.28 8.40 -10.65
N GLN A 338 30.50 7.62 -9.60
CA GLN A 338 31.47 6.51 -9.57
C GLN A 338 30.91 5.21 -10.13
N LEU A 339 29.60 5.15 -10.45
CA LEU A 339 28.96 3.97 -11.02
C LEU A 339 29.41 3.79 -12.50
N ASP A 340 29.47 2.54 -12.93
CA ASP A 340 29.62 2.20 -14.33
C ASP A 340 28.30 2.49 -15.09
N MET A 341 28.21 3.71 -15.62
CA MET A 341 27.00 4.19 -16.30
C MET A 341 26.65 3.41 -17.57
N ASP A 342 27.60 2.68 -18.15
CA ASP A 342 27.37 1.82 -19.32
C ASP A 342 26.83 0.43 -18.92
N SER A 343 26.73 0.13 -17.62
CA SER A 343 26.23 -1.15 -17.12
C SER A 343 24.76 -1.35 -17.52
N PRO A 344 24.45 -2.42 -18.29
CA PRO A 344 23.10 -2.67 -18.79
C PRO A 344 22.18 -3.19 -17.70
N TYR A 345 20.90 -3.32 -18.04
CA TYR A 345 19.92 -4.00 -17.21
C TYR A 345 20.38 -5.44 -16.86
N PRO A 346 20.42 -5.83 -15.57
CA PRO A 346 21.00 -7.11 -15.15
C PRO A 346 20.07 -8.33 -15.33
N GLY A 347 18.93 -8.16 -15.99
CA GLY A 347 17.98 -9.24 -16.21
C GLY A 347 17.26 -9.70 -14.95
N VAL A 348 17.13 -11.01 -14.80
CA VAL A 348 16.38 -11.66 -13.69
C VAL A 348 16.89 -11.30 -12.30
N ASP A 349 18.15 -10.91 -12.16
CA ASP A 349 18.74 -10.52 -10.88
C ASP A 349 18.16 -9.19 -10.35
N ALA A 350 17.67 -8.33 -11.23
CA ALA A 350 16.97 -7.10 -10.87
C ALA A 350 15.47 -7.30 -10.58
N GLU A 351 14.94 -8.48 -10.83
CA GLU A 351 13.51 -8.78 -10.74
C GLU A 351 13.15 -9.54 -9.45
N GLY A 352 11.87 -9.91 -9.33
CA GLY A 352 11.33 -10.73 -8.26
C GLY A 352 11.27 -10.03 -6.89
N PRO A 353 11.15 -10.81 -5.82
CA PRO A 353 10.84 -10.30 -4.49
C PRO A 353 11.80 -9.26 -3.96
N ARG A 354 11.22 -8.20 -3.35
CA ARG A 354 11.93 -7.07 -2.71
C ARG A 354 11.47 -6.90 -1.28
N GLY A 355 12.29 -6.23 -0.48
CA GLY A 355 12.03 -6.04 0.93
C GLY A 355 12.20 -7.32 1.76
N ARG A 356 11.79 -7.27 3.01
CA ARG A 356 11.92 -8.40 3.94
C ARG A 356 10.79 -9.40 3.71
N ALA A 357 11.13 -10.69 3.52
CA ALA A 357 10.15 -11.77 3.52
C ALA A 357 9.62 -12.04 4.94
N GLY A 358 10.52 -12.05 5.92
CA GLY A 358 10.18 -12.37 7.30
C GLY A 358 9.87 -13.85 7.53
N THR A 359 9.61 -14.19 8.78
CA THR A 359 9.09 -15.49 9.21
C THR A 359 7.71 -15.29 9.84
N PRO A 360 6.81 -16.30 9.79
CA PRO A 360 5.53 -16.22 10.48
C PRO A 360 5.74 -15.91 11.97
N LYS A 361 4.88 -15.06 12.51
CA LYS A 361 4.90 -14.67 13.93
C LYS A 361 3.50 -14.65 14.49
N ARG A 362 3.34 -15.08 15.73
CA ARG A 362 2.07 -14.90 16.44
C ARG A 362 1.71 -13.41 16.46
N THR A 363 0.50 -13.09 16.02
CA THR A 363 -0.02 -11.72 16.06
C THR A 363 -0.21 -11.28 17.50
N ALA A 364 0.33 -10.12 17.86
CA ALA A 364 0.10 -9.52 19.17
C ALA A 364 -1.32 -8.91 19.18
N LEU A 365 -2.14 -9.34 20.13
CA LEU A 365 -3.53 -8.94 20.25
C LEU A 365 -3.84 -8.46 21.68
N PRO A 366 -4.91 -7.69 21.90
CA PRO A 366 -5.43 -7.44 23.25
C PRO A 366 -5.80 -8.74 23.98
N ALA A 367 -5.85 -8.71 25.30
CA ALA A 367 -6.22 -9.87 26.11
C ALA A 367 -7.62 -10.36 25.74
N GLY A 368 -7.78 -11.68 25.57
CA GLY A 368 -9.07 -12.30 25.25
C GLY A 368 -9.67 -11.84 23.90
N TRP A 369 -8.86 -11.30 22.99
CA TRP A 369 -9.37 -10.76 21.70
C TRP A 369 -10.08 -11.81 20.85
N LEU A 370 -9.60 -13.04 20.87
CA LEU A 370 -10.13 -14.13 20.05
C LEU A 370 -11.28 -14.91 20.70
N ASP A 371 -11.57 -14.66 21.98
CA ASP A 371 -12.56 -15.42 22.72
C ASP A 371 -13.99 -15.19 22.19
N GLU A 372 -14.29 -13.96 21.72
CA GLU A 372 -15.59 -13.59 21.17
C GLU A 372 -15.46 -12.74 19.91
N ARG A 373 -16.50 -12.75 19.08
CA ARG A 373 -16.57 -11.95 17.83
C ARG A 373 -17.08 -10.52 18.04
N THR A 374 -17.55 -10.21 19.23
CA THR A 374 -18.00 -8.87 19.65
C THR A 374 -17.09 -8.28 20.70
N ILE A 375 -17.09 -6.95 20.81
CA ILE A 375 -16.24 -6.26 21.77
C ILE A 375 -16.85 -6.29 23.18
N SER A 376 -16.11 -6.76 24.18
CA SER A 376 -16.53 -6.73 25.58
C SER A 376 -16.43 -5.33 26.20
N GLY A 377 -17.10 -5.12 27.34
CA GLY A 377 -17.02 -3.85 28.08
C GLY A 377 -15.59 -3.49 28.52
N SER A 378 -14.80 -4.48 28.97
CA SER A 378 -13.40 -4.30 29.35
C SER A 378 -12.53 -3.92 28.15
N GLN A 379 -12.72 -4.56 27.00
CA GLN A 379 -12.01 -4.24 25.77
C GLN A 379 -12.37 -2.85 25.25
N LYS A 380 -13.61 -2.36 25.41
CA LYS A 380 -13.98 -0.98 25.07
C LYS A 380 -13.16 0.04 25.86
N VAL A 381 -12.97 -0.20 27.15
CA VAL A 381 -12.16 0.68 28.00
C VAL A 381 -10.69 0.66 27.58
N GLU A 382 -10.14 -0.52 27.28
CA GLU A 382 -8.77 -0.69 26.82
C GLU A 382 -8.52 0.03 25.48
N ILE A 383 -9.45 -0.10 24.52
CA ILE A 383 -9.40 0.57 23.22
C ILE A 383 -9.49 2.08 23.38
N ALA A 384 -10.40 2.59 24.21
CA ALA A 384 -10.51 4.02 24.49
C ALA A 384 -9.20 4.59 25.06
N GLY A 385 -8.54 3.84 25.96
CA GLY A 385 -7.21 4.20 26.46
C GLY A 385 -6.12 4.16 25.38
N ALA A 386 -6.17 3.16 24.50
CA ALA A 386 -5.22 3.03 23.41
C ALA A 386 -5.36 4.13 22.34
N GLU A 387 -6.57 4.64 22.13
CA GLU A 387 -6.87 5.73 21.20
C GLU A 387 -6.28 7.07 21.65
N LEU A 388 -6.07 7.27 22.96
CA LEU A 388 -5.46 8.48 23.50
C LEU A 388 -3.96 8.62 23.18
N ASP A 389 -3.29 7.55 22.73
CA ASP A 389 -1.88 7.56 22.39
C ASP A 389 -1.66 7.96 20.92
N VAL A 390 -1.28 9.20 20.71
CA VAL A 390 -0.95 9.79 19.39
C VAL A 390 0.39 9.36 18.82
N SER A 391 1.17 8.50 19.49
CA SER A 391 2.50 8.04 19.05
C SER A 391 2.47 7.09 17.85
N GLY A 392 1.41 7.10 17.07
CA GLY A 392 1.10 6.19 15.98
C GLY A 392 1.32 6.77 14.60
N GLY A 393 2.48 7.38 14.35
CA GLY A 393 2.92 7.74 13.00
C GLY A 393 4.05 6.83 12.55
#